data_d7d4237d07d049746e0372b4165eb262
#
_entry.id   d7d4237d07d049746e0372b4165eb262
#
_cell.length_a   1.000
_cell.length_b   1.000
_cell.length_c   1.000
_cell.angle_alpha   90.00
_cell.angle_beta   90.00
_cell.angle_gamma   90.00
#
_symmetry.space_group_name_H-M   'P 1'
#
loop_
_entity.id
_entity.type
_entity.pdbx_description
1 polymer ?
#
loop_
_entity_poly.entity_id
_entity_poly.type
_entity_poly.pdbx_seq_one_letter_code
_entity_poly.pdbx_strand_id
1 'polypeptide(L)'
;MVINKQNPADIDKRVHAIADKLGIRDILSKFPYEVSGGQKQRCACARALINEPKLILADEPTGALDSKASRLLLETMSEINKKMQATILMVTHDPFSASFCERILFLKDGKIFNEIFRGEKSRKDFFNEILDILTLLGGEVGNVR
;
A
#
# COMPACT_ATOMS: atom_id res chain seq x y z
N MET A 1 -14.43 18.39 8.77
CA MET A 1 -14.22 17.82 7.44
C MET A 1 -15.22 18.47 6.51
N VAL A 2 -14.79 19.37 5.63
CA VAL A 2 -15.68 20.03 4.68
C VAL A 2 -16.01 19.01 3.60
N ILE A 3 -17.21 18.47 3.64
CA ILE A 3 -17.75 17.66 2.55
C ILE A 3 -18.00 18.64 1.41
N ASN A 4 -17.13 18.63 0.39
CA ASN A 4 -17.42 19.32 -0.86
C ASN A 4 -18.84 18.93 -1.27
N LYS A 5 -19.65 19.93 -1.73
CA LYS A 5 -21.04 19.77 -2.16
C LYS A 5 -21.13 18.79 -3.36
N GLN A 6 -20.90 17.51 -3.12
CA GLN A 6 -21.08 16.46 -4.11
C GLN A 6 -22.50 15.89 -3.98
N ASN A 7 -23.06 15.49 -5.11
CA ASN A 7 -24.36 14.85 -5.15
C ASN A 7 -24.30 13.53 -4.34
N PRO A 8 -25.23 13.29 -3.38
CA PRO A 8 -25.26 12.05 -2.60
C PRO A 8 -25.21 10.76 -3.46
N ALA A 9 -25.86 10.76 -4.62
CA ALA A 9 -25.85 9.64 -5.53
C ALA A 9 -24.46 9.35 -6.12
N ASP A 10 -23.64 10.38 -6.35
CA ASP A 10 -22.26 10.22 -6.84
C ASP A 10 -21.34 9.72 -5.71
N ILE A 11 -21.56 10.16 -4.48
CA ILE A 11 -20.84 9.65 -3.30
C ILE A 11 -21.12 8.17 -3.13
N ASP A 12 -22.36 7.75 -3.14
CA ASP A 12 -22.78 6.36 -2.99
C ASP A 12 -22.14 5.46 -4.07
N LYS A 13 -22.20 5.91 -5.33
CA LYS A 13 -21.57 5.20 -6.45
C LYS A 13 -20.06 5.03 -6.26
N ARG A 14 -19.34 6.06 -5.79
CA ARG A 14 -17.90 5.99 -5.52
C ARG A 14 -17.59 5.06 -4.34
N VAL A 15 -18.38 5.13 -3.26
CA VAL A 15 -18.25 4.24 -2.10
C VAL A 15 -18.36 2.78 -2.53
N HIS A 16 -19.40 2.44 -3.29
CA HIS A 16 -19.58 1.08 -3.79
C HIS A 16 -18.43 0.63 -4.71
N ALA A 17 -18.01 1.47 -5.64
CA ALA A 17 -16.93 1.16 -6.57
C ALA A 17 -15.60 0.87 -5.86
N ILE A 18 -15.23 1.64 -4.83
CA ILE A 18 -13.99 1.39 -4.08
C ILE A 18 -14.14 0.19 -3.14
N ALA A 19 -15.32 -0.01 -2.56
CA ALA A 19 -15.61 -1.15 -1.71
C ALA A 19 -15.51 -2.48 -2.47
N ASP A 20 -16.01 -2.52 -3.71
CA ASP A 20 -15.88 -3.68 -4.59
C ASP A 20 -14.42 -3.99 -4.90
N LYS A 21 -13.61 -2.97 -5.24
CA LYS A 21 -12.18 -3.12 -5.53
C LYS A 21 -11.38 -3.66 -4.36
N LEU A 22 -11.72 -3.25 -3.14
CA LEU A 22 -11.01 -3.66 -1.92
C LEU A 22 -11.63 -4.88 -1.24
N GLY A 23 -12.69 -5.48 -1.82
CA GLY A 23 -13.36 -6.65 -1.24
C GLY A 23 -13.95 -6.38 0.13
N ILE A 24 -14.60 -5.22 0.31
CA ILE A 24 -15.23 -4.79 1.57
C ILE A 24 -16.70 -4.40 1.39
N ARG A 25 -17.32 -4.78 0.29
CA ARG A 25 -18.73 -4.45 0.03
C ARG A 25 -19.67 -5.04 1.06
N ASP A 26 -19.36 -6.25 1.54
CA ASP A 26 -20.13 -7.01 2.52
C ASP A 26 -20.16 -6.35 3.90
N ILE A 27 -19.29 -5.39 4.16
CA ILE A 27 -19.19 -4.73 5.45
C ILE A 27 -19.71 -3.28 5.46
N LEU A 28 -20.22 -2.76 4.34
CA LEU A 28 -20.72 -1.37 4.26
C LEU A 28 -21.86 -1.08 5.24
N SER A 29 -22.64 -2.11 5.61
CA SER A 29 -23.73 -2.01 6.58
C SER A 29 -23.35 -2.40 8.01
N LYS A 30 -22.09 -2.78 8.25
CA LYS A 30 -21.62 -3.25 9.56
C LYS A 30 -21.04 -2.12 10.40
N PHE A 31 -21.13 -2.28 11.71
CA PHE A 31 -20.48 -1.39 12.65
C PHE A 31 -18.99 -1.73 12.83
N PRO A 32 -18.13 -0.78 13.26
CA PRO A 32 -16.71 -0.99 13.42
C PRO A 32 -16.30 -2.15 14.34
N TYR A 33 -17.14 -2.52 15.30
CA TYR A 33 -16.88 -3.65 16.21
C TYR A 33 -17.23 -5.01 15.59
N GLU A 34 -17.95 -5.05 14.46
CA GLU A 34 -18.36 -6.27 13.76
C GLU A 34 -17.37 -6.68 12.66
N VAL A 35 -16.33 -5.88 12.43
CA VAL A 35 -15.39 -6.08 11.33
C VAL A 35 -14.00 -6.46 11.85
N SER A 36 -13.31 -7.36 11.12
CA SER A 36 -11.96 -7.80 11.44
C SER A 36 -10.91 -6.68 11.30
N GLY A 37 -9.73 -6.87 11.89
CA GLY A 37 -8.62 -5.92 11.74
C GLY A 37 -8.26 -5.67 10.28
N GLY A 38 -8.19 -6.72 9.47
CA GLY A 38 -7.93 -6.60 8.04
C GLY A 38 -9.02 -5.86 7.25
N GLN A 39 -10.30 -6.04 7.63
CA GLN A 39 -11.40 -5.28 7.06
C GLN A 39 -11.31 -3.79 7.44
N LYS A 40 -10.97 -3.49 8.70
CA LYS A 40 -10.71 -2.10 9.15
C LYS A 40 -9.61 -1.42 8.34
N GLN A 41 -8.51 -2.14 8.07
CA GLN A 41 -7.40 -1.63 7.29
C GLN A 41 -7.81 -1.34 5.84
N ARG A 42 -8.53 -2.25 5.20
CA ARG A 42 -9.07 -2.00 3.85
C ARG A 42 -10.06 -0.82 3.82
N CYS A 43 -10.87 -0.64 4.86
CA CYS A 43 -11.72 0.55 5.01
C CYS A 43 -10.90 1.84 5.14
N ALA A 44 -9.80 1.82 5.90
CA ALA A 44 -8.91 2.97 6.01
C ALA A 44 -8.30 3.35 4.65
N CYS A 45 -7.88 2.34 3.88
CA CYS A 45 -7.40 2.54 2.50
C CYS A 45 -8.50 3.11 1.60
N ALA A 46 -9.73 2.56 1.66
CA ALA A 46 -10.86 3.09 0.90
C ALA A 46 -11.11 4.58 1.18
N ARG A 47 -11.04 4.99 2.45
CA ARG A 47 -11.18 6.38 2.87
C ARG A 47 -10.08 7.29 2.32
N ALA A 48 -8.85 6.80 2.23
CA ALA A 48 -7.75 7.56 1.64
C ALA A 48 -7.91 7.74 0.13
N LEU A 49 -8.46 6.74 -0.54
CA LEU A 49 -8.54 6.66 -2.00
C LEU A 49 -9.78 7.35 -2.59
N ILE A 50 -10.89 7.42 -1.84
CA ILE A 50 -12.19 7.88 -2.36
C ILE A 50 -12.19 9.34 -2.84
N ASN A 51 -11.27 10.17 -2.33
CA ASN A 51 -11.15 11.59 -2.68
C ASN A 51 -10.17 11.84 -3.84
N GLU A 52 -9.67 10.77 -4.48
CA GLU A 52 -8.72 10.85 -5.60
C GLU A 52 -7.52 11.77 -5.30
N PRO A 53 -6.78 11.51 -4.21
CA PRO A 53 -5.68 12.37 -3.80
C PRO A 53 -4.52 12.30 -4.79
N LYS A 54 -3.73 13.37 -4.89
CA LYS A 54 -2.48 13.39 -5.67
C LYS A 54 -1.32 12.69 -4.96
N LEU A 55 -1.37 12.63 -3.63
CA LEU A 55 -0.37 11.97 -2.77
C LEU A 55 -1.07 11.09 -1.73
N ILE A 56 -0.63 9.86 -1.62
CA ILE A 56 -1.08 8.88 -0.63
C ILE A 56 0.13 8.51 0.22
N LEU A 57 -0.02 8.61 1.54
CA LEU A 57 0.96 8.13 2.50
C LEU A 57 0.45 6.81 3.08
N ALA A 58 1.24 5.76 2.94
CA ALA A 58 0.91 4.42 3.40
C ALA A 58 2.02 3.92 4.33
N ASP A 59 1.70 3.77 5.62
CA ASP A 59 2.58 3.25 6.65
C ASP A 59 2.14 1.82 7.00
N GLU A 60 2.99 0.84 6.68
CA GLU A 60 2.75 -0.59 6.83
C GLU A 60 1.33 -1.03 6.39
N PRO A 61 0.92 -0.73 5.14
CA PRO A 61 -0.48 -0.88 4.73
C PRO A 61 -0.98 -2.34 4.76
N THR A 62 -0.06 -3.31 4.78
CA THR A 62 -0.37 -4.75 4.78
C THR A 62 -0.20 -5.41 6.15
N GLY A 63 0.28 -4.70 7.17
CA GLY A 63 0.71 -5.27 8.45
C GLY A 63 -0.36 -6.06 9.24
N ALA A 64 -1.64 -5.80 9.01
CA ALA A 64 -2.76 -6.51 9.65
C ALA A 64 -3.53 -7.43 8.68
N LEU A 65 -2.98 -7.71 7.49
CA LEU A 65 -3.63 -8.46 6.43
C LEU A 65 -3.01 -9.85 6.25
N ASP A 66 -3.83 -10.83 5.88
CA ASP A 66 -3.33 -12.09 5.32
C ASP A 66 -2.74 -11.88 3.90
N SER A 67 -2.02 -12.88 3.41
CA SER A 67 -1.31 -12.78 2.12
C SER A 67 -2.24 -12.49 0.93
N LYS A 68 -3.48 -12.99 0.94
CA LYS A 68 -4.46 -12.75 -0.13
C LYS A 68 -4.99 -11.32 -0.09
N ALA A 69 -5.33 -10.83 1.10
CA ALA A 69 -5.79 -9.47 1.30
C ALA A 69 -4.68 -8.44 1.05
N SER A 70 -3.44 -8.74 1.46
CA SER A 70 -2.25 -7.93 1.16
C SER A 70 -2.04 -7.75 -0.34
N ARG A 71 -2.08 -8.85 -1.08
CA ARG A 71 -1.95 -8.82 -2.54
C ARG A 71 -3.03 -7.96 -3.18
N LEU A 72 -4.31 -8.19 -2.81
CA LEU A 72 -5.44 -7.43 -3.34
C LEU A 72 -5.29 -5.92 -3.09
N LEU A 73 -4.87 -5.55 -1.89
CA LEU A 73 -4.63 -4.15 -1.54
C LEU A 73 -3.52 -3.54 -2.39
N LEU A 74 -2.36 -4.20 -2.50
CA LEU A 74 -1.21 -3.71 -3.25
C LEU A 74 -1.50 -3.61 -4.76
N GLU A 75 -2.22 -4.58 -5.33
CA GLU A 75 -2.69 -4.53 -6.72
C GLU A 75 -3.63 -3.35 -6.93
N THR A 76 -4.58 -3.12 -6.01
CA THR A 76 -5.49 -1.97 -6.06
C THR A 76 -4.73 -0.64 -5.98
N MET A 77 -3.73 -0.52 -5.08
CA MET A 77 -2.88 0.66 -4.97
C MET A 77 -2.10 0.90 -6.27
N SER A 78 -1.52 -0.15 -6.87
CA SER A 78 -0.82 -0.05 -8.16
C SER A 78 -1.74 0.41 -9.29
N GLU A 79 -2.98 -0.11 -9.35
CA GLU A 79 -3.96 0.34 -10.34
C GLU A 79 -4.32 1.82 -10.17
N ILE A 80 -4.52 2.26 -8.93
CA ILE A 80 -4.86 3.65 -8.62
C ILE A 80 -3.70 4.57 -8.99
N ASN A 81 -2.46 4.20 -8.63
CA ASN A 81 -1.27 4.94 -9.04
C ASN A 81 -1.23 5.15 -10.56
N LYS A 82 -1.46 4.07 -11.35
CA LYS A 82 -1.42 4.13 -12.80
C LYS A 82 -2.60 4.90 -13.42
N LYS A 83 -3.83 4.69 -12.92
CA LYS A 83 -5.05 5.30 -13.49
C LYS A 83 -5.22 6.75 -13.10
N MET A 84 -4.85 7.11 -11.85
CA MET A 84 -5.07 8.44 -11.29
C MET A 84 -3.79 9.28 -11.26
N GLN A 85 -2.64 8.68 -11.64
CA GLN A 85 -1.32 9.30 -11.54
C GLN A 85 -1.04 9.87 -10.13
N ALA A 86 -1.62 9.27 -9.11
CA ALA A 86 -1.38 9.63 -7.73
C ALA A 86 -0.02 9.09 -7.28
N THR A 87 0.78 9.92 -6.65
CA THR A 87 2.02 9.45 -6.01
C THR A 87 1.68 8.68 -4.74
N ILE A 88 2.27 7.49 -4.58
CA ILE A 88 2.11 6.70 -3.35
C ILE A 88 3.48 6.60 -2.68
N LEU A 89 3.60 7.15 -1.49
CA LEU A 89 4.76 6.96 -0.62
C LEU A 89 4.41 5.89 0.41
N MET A 90 5.08 4.75 0.31
CA MET A 90 4.87 3.60 1.20
C MET A 90 6.08 3.44 2.12
N VAL A 91 5.83 3.29 3.41
CA VAL A 91 6.82 2.82 4.38
C VAL A 91 6.48 1.38 4.71
N THR A 92 7.45 0.48 4.58
CA THR A 92 7.28 -0.94 4.90
C THR A 92 8.62 -1.61 5.15
N HIS A 93 8.62 -2.64 5.98
CA HIS A 93 9.74 -3.57 6.15
C HIS A 93 9.52 -4.90 5.41
N ASP A 94 8.36 -5.07 4.76
CA ASP A 94 8.01 -6.27 4.02
C ASP A 94 8.50 -6.19 2.56
N PRO A 95 9.46 -7.02 2.13
CA PRO A 95 9.98 -7.03 0.76
C PRO A 95 8.91 -7.37 -0.29
N PHE A 96 7.89 -8.14 0.09
CA PHE A 96 6.78 -8.43 -0.81
C PHE A 96 5.99 -7.16 -1.15
N SER A 97 5.63 -6.37 -0.15
CA SER A 97 4.96 -5.07 -0.33
C SER A 97 5.83 -4.10 -1.13
N ALA A 98 7.12 -4.02 -0.81
CA ALA A 98 8.08 -3.18 -1.51
C ALA A 98 8.20 -3.54 -3.00
N SER A 99 8.06 -4.82 -3.38
CA SER A 99 8.14 -5.28 -4.78
C SER A 99 7.04 -4.73 -5.70
N PHE A 100 5.99 -4.13 -5.16
CA PHE A 100 4.94 -3.45 -5.92
C PHE A 100 5.29 -1.99 -6.27
N CYS A 101 6.34 -1.43 -5.66
CA CYS A 101 6.79 -0.08 -5.91
C CYS A 101 7.61 0.02 -7.20
N GLU A 102 7.70 1.24 -7.76
CA GLU A 102 8.57 1.53 -8.91
C GLU A 102 9.97 1.96 -8.47
N ARG A 103 10.09 2.52 -7.26
CA ARG A 103 11.33 3.05 -6.68
C ARG A 103 11.36 2.71 -5.20
N ILE A 104 12.50 2.29 -4.71
CA ILE A 104 12.71 1.93 -3.30
C ILE A 104 13.94 2.66 -2.78
N LEU A 105 13.78 3.28 -1.61
CA LEU A 105 14.86 3.86 -0.83
C LEU A 105 15.07 2.98 0.42
N PHE A 106 16.27 2.43 0.56
CA PHE A 106 16.64 1.71 1.77
C PHE A 106 17.23 2.69 2.78
N LEU A 107 16.68 2.69 3.98
CA LEU A 107 17.12 3.54 5.06
C LEU A 107 17.88 2.72 6.11
N LYS A 108 19.03 3.22 6.56
CA LYS A 108 19.82 2.68 7.65
C LYS A 108 20.34 3.83 8.51
N ASP A 109 20.12 3.76 9.80
CA ASP A 109 20.59 4.76 10.78
C ASP A 109 20.21 6.22 10.40
N GLY A 110 18.98 6.41 9.90
CA GLY A 110 18.44 7.71 9.48
C GLY A 110 19.01 8.27 8.18
N LYS A 111 19.78 7.47 7.42
CA LYS A 111 20.37 7.85 6.14
C LYS A 111 19.90 6.93 5.01
N ILE A 112 19.91 7.43 3.78
CA ILE A 112 19.69 6.58 2.60
C ILE A 112 20.93 5.71 2.43
N PHE A 113 20.74 4.40 2.53
CA PHE A 113 21.76 3.37 2.32
C PHE A 113 21.88 3.01 0.85
N ASN A 114 20.75 2.78 0.19
CA ASN A 114 20.70 2.40 -1.22
C ASN A 114 19.37 2.86 -1.84
N GLU A 115 19.37 2.93 -3.16
CA GLU A 115 18.20 3.26 -3.97
C GLU A 115 18.16 2.35 -5.20
N ILE A 116 16.99 1.76 -5.47
CA ILE A 116 16.77 0.93 -6.66
C ILE A 116 15.48 1.30 -7.37
N PHE A 117 15.44 0.99 -8.64
CA PHE A 117 14.31 1.21 -9.53
C PHE A 117 13.90 -0.11 -10.18
N ARG A 118 12.59 -0.36 -10.26
CA ARG A 118 12.07 -1.54 -10.92
C ARG A 118 12.32 -1.48 -12.43
N GLY A 119 12.01 -0.37 -13.06
CA GLY A 119 12.11 -0.23 -14.51
C GLY A 119 11.30 -1.31 -15.24
N GLU A 120 11.96 -1.98 -16.20
CA GLU A 120 11.34 -3.07 -16.99
C GLU A 120 11.45 -4.46 -16.32
N LYS A 121 12.04 -4.55 -15.14
CA LYS A 121 12.19 -5.83 -14.42
C LYS A 121 10.84 -6.43 -14.09
N SER A 122 10.75 -7.76 -14.15
CA SER A 122 9.60 -8.46 -13.58
C SER A 122 9.52 -8.19 -12.08
N ARG A 123 8.32 -8.29 -11.50
CA ARG A 123 8.16 -8.15 -10.05
C ARG A 123 8.97 -9.19 -9.28
N LYS A 124 9.14 -10.40 -9.83
CA LYS A 124 9.94 -11.47 -9.22
C LYS A 124 11.44 -11.11 -9.18
N ASP A 125 11.97 -10.58 -10.27
CA ASP A 125 13.38 -10.20 -10.33
C ASP A 125 13.66 -9.01 -9.41
N PHE A 126 12.72 -8.05 -9.38
CA PHE A 126 12.82 -6.90 -8.49
C PHE A 126 12.72 -7.30 -7.01
N PHE A 127 11.85 -8.26 -6.68
CA PHE A 127 11.75 -8.83 -5.34
C PHE A 127 13.07 -9.50 -4.90
N ASN A 128 13.72 -10.27 -5.78
CA ASN A 128 15.02 -10.90 -5.50
C ASN A 128 16.09 -9.84 -5.25
N GLU A 129 16.16 -8.78 -6.07
CA GLU A 129 17.08 -7.65 -5.88
C GLU A 129 16.88 -6.96 -4.52
N ILE A 130 15.63 -6.80 -4.08
CA ILE A 130 15.30 -6.28 -2.75
C ILE A 130 15.89 -7.18 -1.65
N LEU A 131 15.74 -8.50 -1.76
CA LEU A 131 16.26 -9.46 -0.79
C LEU A 131 17.79 -9.43 -0.72
N ASP A 132 18.47 -9.29 -1.86
CA ASP A 132 19.91 -9.17 -1.93
C ASP A 132 20.40 -7.95 -1.14
N ILE A 133 19.76 -6.79 -1.32
CA ILE A 133 20.12 -5.57 -0.60
C ILE A 133 19.82 -5.69 0.90
N LEU A 134 18.68 -6.29 1.26
CA LEU A 134 18.35 -6.52 2.68
C LEU A 134 19.36 -7.44 3.36
N THR A 135 19.88 -8.42 2.63
CA THR A 135 20.95 -9.30 3.13
C THR A 135 22.23 -8.51 3.41
N LEU A 136 22.61 -7.58 2.53
CA LEU A 136 23.75 -6.68 2.76
C LEU A 136 23.52 -5.77 3.96
N LEU A 137 22.31 -5.20 4.10
CA LEU A 137 21.93 -4.38 5.25
C LEU A 137 22.04 -5.13 6.58
N GLY A 138 21.61 -6.40 6.61
CA GLY A 138 21.70 -7.27 7.80
C GLY A 138 23.10 -7.84 8.05
N GLY A 139 23.89 -8.08 7.01
CA GLY A 139 25.22 -8.68 7.12
C GLY A 139 26.28 -7.75 7.72
N GLU A 140 26.12 -6.45 7.62
CA GLU A 140 27.04 -5.47 8.24
C GLU A 140 26.91 -5.38 9.78
N VAL A 141 25.82 -5.88 10.36
CA VAL A 141 25.63 -5.92 11.83
C VAL A 141 26.48 -7.02 12.50
N GLY A 142 27.00 -7.99 11.70
CA GLY A 142 27.81 -9.09 12.21
C GLY A 142 29.30 -8.82 12.40
N ASN A 143 29.82 -7.64 12.01
CA ASN A 143 31.25 -7.34 11.99
C ASN A 143 31.70 -6.25 12.99
N VAL A 144 30.94 -5.99 14.04
CA VAL A 144 31.42 -5.18 15.18
C VAL A 144 31.76 -6.12 16.33
N ARG A 145 33.00 -6.58 16.34
CA ARG A 145 33.70 -7.07 17.54
C ARG A 145 34.58 -5.99 18.09
#